data_9e7e1eea6c54765bb6e1641cd0c8883a
#
_entry.id   9e7e1eea6c54765bb6e1641cd0c8883a
#
_cell.length_a   1.000
_cell.length_b   1.000
_cell.length_c   1.000
_cell.angle_alpha   90.00
_cell.angle_beta   90.00
_cell.angle_gamma   90.00
#
_symmetry.space_group_name_H-M   'P 1'
#
loop_
_entity.id
_entity.type
_entity.pdbx_description
1 polymer ?
#
loop_
_entity_poly.entity_id
_entity_poly.type
_entity_poly.pdbx_seq_one_letter_code
_entity_poly.pdbx_strand_id
1 'polypeptide(L)'
;LVIVPLLLAACAAPAAAPGAAPVEVTRIVEVTREVEVTRIVEVTPAPAGAAAPTPAPAPAAAVPSGYGETLKAIKARGKLICGVNSQVPGFGFVDSAGNFSGFDIDFCKALAAAIFNDVSKVEYRPLTAEQRFAALQSGEIDVLIRNTTWTLTRDTDNGGNFVATTFYDGQGIMVPKDANITKLEDLNGATICVQKGTTTELNLADQMAARGIQYTPATFEDANGTFGAYAEGRCDAVTTDKSGLVSRRSVLPNPDDHVILDITLSKEPLGPMVRHGDDQWFDIVQWTVFVTFAAEEFGITSENVDKAIAEDTRPEVKRLLGADEKVDMGAKLGLSKDWAVNIIKAVGNYAEIYDRNLGPNTKTAIPRGINNLYTNGGLLYAPPIR
;
A
#
# COMPACT_ATOMS: atom_id res chain seq x y z
N LEU A 1 -47.35 18.37 -71.34
CA LEU A 1 -48.37 17.57 -72.06
C LEU A 1 -48.37 16.18 -71.44
N VAL A 2 -49.38 15.88 -70.56
CA VAL A 2 -50.44 14.91 -70.84
C VAL A 2 -49.94 13.46 -70.78
N ILE A 3 -50.44 12.52 -70.06
CA ILE A 3 -51.80 12.12 -69.57
C ILE A 3 -51.59 11.01 -68.53
N VAL A 4 -52.46 11.07 -67.50
CA VAL A 4 -52.80 9.93 -66.60
C VAL A 4 -53.70 8.98 -67.41
N PRO A 5 -53.71 7.68 -67.15
CA PRO A 5 -54.97 7.14 -66.60
C PRO A 5 -54.81 6.17 -65.40
N LEU A 6 -55.71 6.38 -64.54
CA LEU A 6 -56.22 5.47 -63.48
C LEU A 6 -56.78 4.20 -64.09
N LEU A 7 -56.52 3.02 -63.49
CA LEU A 7 -57.35 1.85 -63.62
C LEU A 7 -57.43 1.05 -62.33
N LEU A 8 -58.63 0.65 -62.07
CA LEU A 8 -59.24 0.09 -60.86
C LEU A 8 -58.78 -1.31 -60.51
N ALA A 9 -58.85 -1.53 -59.22
CA ALA A 9 -58.96 -2.70 -58.42
C ALA A 9 -59.47 -4.02 -59.02
N ALA A 10 -58.85 -5.11 -58.55
CA ALA A 10 -59.51 -6.36 -58.30
C ALA A 10 -58.86 -7.08 -57.11
N CYS A 11 -59.72 -7.33 -56.10
CA CYS A 11 -59.34 -8.18 -54.94
C CYS A 11 -59.12 -9.64 -55.40
N ALA A 12 -57.97 -10.17 -55.06
CA ALA A 12 -57.78 -11.61 -54.98
C ALA A 12 -57.07 -11.97 -53.68
N ALA A 13 -57.68 -12.90 -52.94
CA ALA A 13 -57.18 -13.39 -51.69
C ALA A 13 -55.80 -14.09 -51.84
N PRO A 14 -54.86 -13.91 -50.91
CA PRO A 14 -53.59 -14.57 -50.99
C PRO A 14 -53.69 -16.03 -50.57
N ALA A 15 -53.07 -16.90 -51.34
CA ALA A 15 -52.82 -18.30 -51.03
C ALA A 15 -51.88 -18.43 -49.83
N ALA A 16 -52.16 -19.46 -49.01
CA ALA A 16 -51.34 -19.79 -47.83
C ALA A 16 -49.89 -20.08 -48.20
N ALA A 17 -48.98 -19.41 -47.54
CA ALA A 17 -47.55 -19.71 -47.62
C ALA A 17 -47.21 -21.02 -46.86
N PRO A 18 -46.20 -21.79 -47.30
CA PRO A 18 -45.82 -23.03 -46.64
C PRO A 18 -45.13 -22.72 -45.30
N GLY A 19 -45.42 -23.59 -44.32
CA GLY A 19 -45.06 -23.44 -42.92
C GLY A 19 -43.57 -23.14 -42.66
N ALA A 20 -43.34 -22.14 -41.85
CA ALA A 20 -42.05 -21.90 -41.26
C ALA A 20 -41.73 -23.02 -40.26
N ALA A 21 -40.49 -23.54 -40.37
CA ALA A 21 -39.96 -24.51 -39.42
C ALA A 21 -39.96 -23.92 -38.01
N PRO A 22 -40.16 -24.72 -36.96
CA PRO A 22 -40.13 -24.25 -35.61
C PRO A 22 -38.73 -23.73 -35.23
N VAL A 23 -38.66 -22.47 -34.77
CA VAL A 23 -37.49 -21.91 -34.17
C VAL A 23 -37.34 -22.53 -32.78
N GLU A 24 -36.29 -23.37 -32.59
CA GLU A 24 -35.94 -23.85 -31.26
C GLU A 24 -35.41 -22.71 -30.42
N VAL A 25 -36.26 -22.23 -29.48
CA VAL A 25 -35.82 -21.28 -28.45
C VAL A 25 -35.21 -22.08 -27.33
N THR A 26 -33.87 -22.14 -27.33
CA THR A 26 -33.13 -22.70 -26.20
C THR A 26 -33.27 -21.79 -25.01
N ARG A 27 -34.15 -22.14 -24.11
CA ARG A 27 -34.34 -21.47 -22.82
C ARG A 27 -33.24 -22.02 -21.92
N ILE A 28 -32.22 -21.20 -21.61
CA ILE A 28 -31.23 -21.51 -20.56
C ILE A 28 -31.99 -21.42 -19.23
N VAL A 29 -32.29 -22.58 -18.64
CA VAL A 29 -32.76 -22.68 -17.26
C VAL A 29 -31.50 -22.84 -16.41
N GLU A 30 -31.13 -21.79 -15.69
CA GLU A 30 -30.16 -21.93 -14.59
C GLU A 30 -30.81 -22.82 -13.51
N VAL A 31 -30.36 -24.07 -13.44
CA VAL A 31 -30.68 -24.98 -12.35
C VAL A 31 -29.64 -24.75 -11.27
N THR A 32 -29.96 -23.88 -10.30
CA THR A 32 -29.22 -23.81 -9.04
C THR A 32 -29.50 -25.13 -8.28
N ARG A 33 -28.56 -26.03 -8.33
CA ARG A 33 -28.62 -27.28 -7.58
C ARG A 33 -28.05 -26.98 -6.18
N GLU A 34 -28.91 -26.71 -5.21
CA GLU A 34 -28.55 -26.80 -3.80
C GLU A 34 -28.21 -28.25 -3.48
N VAL A 35 -26.95 -28.51 -3.20
CA VAL A 35 -26.51 -29.79 -2.66
C VAL A 35 -26.63 -29.70 -1.15
N GLU A 36 -27.71 -30.15 -0.58
CA GLU A 36 -27.80 -30.41 0.85
C GLU A 36 -26.85 -31.56 1.20
N VAL A 37 -25.70 -31.24 1.78
CA VAL A 37 -24.85 -32.22 2.42
C VAL A 37 -25.29 -32.39 3.87
N THR A 38 -26.24 -33.26 4.10
CA THR A 38 -26.63 -33.66 5.46
C THR A 38 -25.58 -34.62 6.01
N ARG A 39 -24.65 -34.07 6.78
CA ARG A 39 -23.69 -34.87 7.57
C ARG A 39 -24.31 -35.12 8.93
N ILE A 40 -24.88 -36.32 9.16
CA ILE A 40 -25.33 -36.72 10.47
C ILE A 40 -24.08 -36.99 11.34
N VAL A 41 -23.77 -36.06 12.25
CA VAL A 41 -22.79 -36.30 13.32
C VAL A 41 -23.60 -36.63 14.58
N GLU A 42 -23.54 -37.88 14.98
CA GLU A 42 -24.01 -38.28 16.33
C GLU A 42 -23.13 -37.59 17.38
N VAL A 43 -23.63 -36.54 17.99
CA VAL A 43 -22.98 -35.87 19.13
C VAL A 43 -23.60 -36.48 20.42
N THR A 44 -22.80 -37.26 21.12
CA THR A 44 -23.14 -37.67 22.50
C THR A 44 -23.13 -36.41 23.37
N PRO A 45 -24.22 -36.09 24.09
CA PRO A 45 -24.24 -34.88 24.90
C PRO A 45 -23.32 -35.02 26.12
N ALA A 46 -22.31 -34.16 26.20
CA ALA A 46 -21.56 -33.95 27.44
C ALA A 46 -22.41 -33.15 28.44
N PRO A 47 -22.25 -33.37 29.76
CA PRO A 47 -23.08 -32.70 30.76
C PRO A 47 -22.86 -31.17 30.71
N ALA A 48 -23.96 -30.44 30.74
CA ALA A 48 -24.01 -28.97 30.66
C ALA A 48 -23.36 -28.35 31.92
N GLY A 49 -22.09 -27.91 31.75
CA GLY A 49 -21.52 -26.88 32.59
C GLY A 49 -22.00 -25.52 32.06
N ALA A 50 -22.62 -24.72 32.93
CA ALA A 50 -23.12 -23.41 32.58
C ALA A 50 -21.96 -22.55 32.02
N ALA A 51 -22.00 -22.27 30.70
CA ALA A 51 -21.11 -21.30 30.07
C ALA A 51 -21.47 -19.92 30.64
N ALA A 52 -20.47 -19.24 31.21
CA ALA A 52 -20.60 -17.83 31.56
C ALA A 52 -20.95 -17.03 30.28
N PRO A 53 -21.82 -16.02 30.36
CA PRO A 53 -22.17 -15.23 29.20
C PRO A 53 -20.91 -14.57 28.63
N THR A 54 -20.63 -14.82 27.37
CA THR A 54 -19.59 -14.11 26.62
C THR A 54 -19.92 -12.62 26.71
N PRO A 55 -19.00 -11.76 27.19
CA PRO A 55 -19.27 -10.34 27.25
C PRO A 55 -19.58 -9.85 25.82
N ALA A 56 -20.67 -9.08 25.68
CA ALA A 56 -21.01 -8.44 24.43
C ALA A 56 -19.79 -7.64 23.94
N PRO A 57 -19.47 -7.64 22.64
CA PRO A 57 -18.38 -6.83 22.12
C PRO A 57 -18.63 -5.39 22.54
N ALA A 58 -17.60 -4.76 23.11
CA ALA A 58 -17.68 -3.34 23.46
C ALA A 58 -18.09 -2.56 22.22
N PRO A 59 -18.97 -1.53 22.35
CA PRO A 59 -19.34 -0.71 21.22
C PRO A 59 -18.06 -0.18 20.57
N ALA A 60 -17.96 -0.34 19.24
CA ALA A 60 -16.85 0.19 18.49
C ALA A 60 -16.74 1.70 18.83
N ALA A 61 -15.54 2.14 19.26
CA ALA A 61 -15.32 3.53 19.52
C ALA A 61 -15.65 4.33 18.24
N ALA A 62 -16.34 5.48 18.39
CA ALA A 62 -16.62 6.32 17.25
C ALA A 62 -15.31 6.71 16.55
N VAL A 63 -15.29 6.55 15.23
CA VAL A 63 -14.11 6.92 14.42
C VAL A 63 -13.94 8.43 14.52
N PRO A 64 -12.76 8.95 14.94
CA PRO A 64 -12.52 10.38 14.98
C PRO A 64 -12.74 11.00 13.60
N SER A 65 -13.55 12.04 13.51
CA SER A 65 -13.85 12.77 12.29
C SER A 65 -13.94 14.27 12.59
N GLY A 66 -13.45 15.08 11.66
CA GLY A 66 -13.33 16.52 11.80
C GLY A 66 -11.93 16.98 12.21
N TYR A 67 -11.69 18.27 12.02
CA TYR A 67 -10.40 18.89 12.20
C TYR A 67 -9.84 18.67 13.62
N GLY A 68 -8.68 17.99 13.71
CA GLY A 68 -7.95 17.76 14.96
C GLY A 68 -8.45 16.63 15.84
N GLU A 69 -9.52 15.94 15.48
CA GLU A 69 -10.06 14.87 16.32
C GLU A 69 -9.16 13.63 16.36
N THR A 70 -8.43 13.34 15.27
CA THR A 70 -7.49 12.22 15.24
C THR A 70 -6.30 12.47 16.19
N LEU A 71 -5.68 13.65 16.12
CA LEU A 71 -4.59 14.01 17.03
C LEU A 71 -5.04 13.97 18.50
N LYS A 72 -6.23 14.49 18.78
CA LYS A 72 -6.83 14.48 20.11
C LYS A 72 -7.03 13.05 20.63
N ALA A 73 -7.55 12.16 19.79
CA ALA A 73 -7.73 10.75 20.15
C ALA A 73 -6.39 10.03 20.39
N ILE A 74 -5.37 10.29 19.55
CA ILE A 74 -4.02 9.76 19.70
C ILE A 74 -3.42 10.21 21.04
N LYS A 75 -3.50 11.52 21.36
CA LYS A 75 -2.99 12.09 22.62
C LYS A 75 -3.72 11.52 23.84
N ALA A 76 -5.05 11.38 23.77
CA ALA A 76 -5.86 10.80 24.85
C ALA A 76 -5.52 9.33 25.11
N ARG A 77 -5.26 8.55 24.05
CA ARG A 77 -4.85 7.15 24.12
C ARG A 77 -3.40 6.98 24.58
N GLY A 78 -2.57 8.01 24.39
CA GLY A 78 -1.15 8.00 24.75
C GLY A 78 -0.25 7.21 23.79
N LYS A 79 -0.74 6.83 22.61
CA LYS A 79 0.01 6.11 21.57
C LYS A 79 -0.62 6.28 20.19
N LEU A 80 0.22 6.20 19.16
CA LEU A 80 -0.15 6.13 17.75
C LEU A 80 -0.41 4.67 17.35
N ILE A 81 -1.45 4.38 16.58
CA ILE A 81 -1.65 3.06 15.96
C ILE A 81 -1.32 3.17 14.47
N CYS A 82 -0.24 2.50 14.07
CA CYS A 82 0.29 2.53 12.71
C CYS A 82 0.04 1.19 12.01
N GLY A 83 -0.70 1.21 10.90
CA GLY A 83 -0.91 0.03 10.04
C GLY A 83 0.33 -0.22 9.18
N VAL A 84 0.94 -1.40 9.30
CA VAL A 84 2.25 -1.71 8.72
C VAL A 84 2.29 -3.05 8.01
N ASN A 85 3.32 -3.25 7.19
CA ASN A 85 3.75 -4.58 6.76
C ASN A 85 4.60 -5.24 7.85
N SER A 86 4.62 -6.57 7.91
CA SER A 86 5.45 -7.34 8.84
C SER A 86 6.32 -8.40 8.15
N GLN A 87 6.29 -8.45 6.80
CA GLN A 87 6.87 -9.56 6.03
C GLN A 87 7.86 -9.11 4.95
N VAL A 88 8.12 -7.81 4.81
CA VAL A 88 9.01 -7.25 3.78
C VAL A 88 10.24 -6.63 4.43
N PRO A 89 11.37 -7.38 4.53
CA PRO A 89 12.61 -6.86 5.09
C PRO A 89 13.04 -5.54 4.44
N GLY A 90 13.51 -4.61 5.25
CA GLY A 90 13.88 -3.26 4.79
C GLY A 90 12.71 -2.27 4.72
N PHE A 91 11.46 -2.68 4.54
CA PHE A 91 10.27 -1.79 4.56
C PHE A 91 9.47 -1.93 5.85
N GLY A 92 8.86 -3.08 6.08
CA GLY A 92 8.13 -3.41 7.30
C GLY A 92 8.31 -4.89 7.60
N PHE A 93 9.05 -5.18 8.64
CA PHE A 93 9.42 -6.53 9.02
C PHE A 93 9.36 -6.71 10.53
N VAL A 94 8.86 -7.86 10.99
CA VAL A 94 8.89 -8.28 12.39
C VAL A 94 9.82 -9.47 12.53
N ASP A 95 10.76 -9.38 13.47
CA ASP A 95 11.67 -10.47 13.77
C ASP A 95 11.04 -11.52 14.71
N SER A 96 11.75 -12.61 14.98
CA SER A 96 11.30 -13.68 15.88
C SER A 96 11.11 -13.26 17.34
N ALA A 97 11.69 -12.12 17.73
CA ALA A 97 11.54 -11.51 19.06
C ALA A 97 10.35 -10.54 19.12
N GLY A 98 9.67 -10.29 18.00
CA GLY A 98 8.54 -9.37 17.91
C GLY A 98 8.95 -7.91 17.66
N ASN A 99 10.21 -7.62 17.33
CA ASN A 99 10.66 -6.27 17.05
C ASN A 99 10.36 -5.87 15.61
N PHE A 100 9.73 -4.71 15.44
CA PHE A 100 9.46 -4.13 14.13
C PHE A 100 10.65 -3.26 13.66
N SER A 101 10.99 -3.41 12.38
CA SER A 101 12.05 -2.65 11.71
C SER A 101 11.69 -2.38 10.25
N GLY A 102 12.32 -1.35 9.67
CA GLY A 102 12.18 -1.04 8.26
C GLY A 102 11.88 0.45 8.00
N PHE A 103 11.95 0.81 6.74
CA PHE A 103 11.74 2.16 6.23
C PHE A 103 10.38 2.73 6.62
N ASP A 104 9.30 1.99 6.40
CA ASP A 104 7.94 2.38 6.78
C ASP A 104 7.78 2.46 8.30
N ILE A 105 8.45 1.58 9.04
CA ILE A 105 8.43 1.56 10.50
C ILE A 105 9.09 2.83 11.08
N ASP A 106 10.16 3.32 10.45
CA ASP A 106 10.82 4.54 10.90
C ASP A 106 9.95 5.78 10.67
N PHE A 107 9.09 5.83 9.63
CA PHE A 107 8.09 6.90 9.50
C PHE A 107 6.99 6.81 10.58
N CYS A 108 6.58 5.61 11.02
CA CYS A 108 5.71 5.48 12.19
C CYS A 108 6.38 6.03 13.46
N LYS A 109 7.67 5.74 13.67
CA LYS A 109 8.48 6.30 14.79
C LYS A 109 8.63 7.81 14.67
N ALA A 110 8.82 8.35 13.46
CA ALA A 110 8.89 9.79 13.22
C ALA A 110 7.61 10.51 13.69
N LEU A 111 6.44 9.95 13.37
CA LEU A 111 5.16 10.47 13.85
C LEU A 111 5.04 10.43 15.39
N ALA A 112 5.43 9.33 16.02
CA ALA A 112 5.40 9.24 17.48
C ALA A 112 6.38 10.23 18.12
N ALA A 113 7.56 10.41 17.54
CA ALA A 113 8.53 11.43 17.99
C ALA A 113 7.95 12.86 17.86
N ALA A 114 7.28 13.15 16.74
CA ALA A 114 6.62 14.45 16.52
C ALA A 114 5.55 14.76 17.57
N ILE A 115 4.75 13.75 17.96
CA ILE A 115 3.58 13.92 18.84
C ILE A 115 3.97 13.84 20.32
N PHE A 116 4.85 12.88 20.69
CA PHE A 116 5.12 12.50 22.07
C PHE A 116 6.59 12.72 22.50
N ASN A 117 7.48 13.03 21.56
CA ASN A 117 8.94 12.98 21.78
C ASN A 117 9.40 11.60 22.29
N ASP A 118 8.71 10.52 21.87
CA ASP A 118 8.95 9.16 22.33
C ASP A 118 8.56 8.16 21.24
N VAL A 119 9.54 7.51 20.63
CA VAL A 119 9.33 6.49 19.58
C VAL A 119 8.66 5.21 20.08
N SER A 120 8.66 4.97 21.40
CA SER A 120 7.98 3.81 21.98
C SER A 120 6.45 3.96 22.00
N LYS A 121 5.93 5.15 21.73
CA LYS A 121 4.49 5.47 21.69
C LYS A 121 3.84 5.07 20.36
N VAL A 122 4.32 4.00 19.71
CA VAL A 122 3.70 3.39 18.53
C VAL A 122 3.19 2.00 18.88
N GLU A 123 1.95 1.73 18.51
CA GLU A 123 1.41 0.38 18.37
C GLU A 123 1.43 0.02 16.88
N TYR A 124 2.15 -1.03 16.51
CA TYR A 124 2.17 -1.52 15.14
C TYR A 124 1.03 -2.50 14.93
N ARG A 125 0.25 -2.29 13.86
CA ARG A 125 -0.83 -3.17 13.44
C ARG A 125 -0.46 -3.83 12.10
N PRO A 126 0.04 -5.09 12.10
CA PRO A 126 0.29 -5.82 10.87
C PRO A 126 -1.01 -6.06 10.09
N LEU A 127 -1.00 -5.74 8.79
CA LEU A 127 -2.17 -5.88 7.92
C LEU A 127 -1.78 -6.54 6.60
N THR A 128 -2.68 -7.34 6.03
CA THR A 128 -2.56 -7.81 4.65
C THR A 128 -2.85 -6.69 3.65
N ALA A 129 -2.61 -6.93 2.36
CA ALA A 129 -2.93 -5.95 1.33
C ALA A 129 -4.44 -5.69 1.21
N GLU A 130 -5.27 -6.68 1.48
CA GLU A 130 -6.74 -6.54 1.47
C GLU A 130 -7.29 -5.84 2.71
N GLN A 131 -6.72 -6.12 3.89
CA GLN A 131 -7.24 -5.58 5.16
C GLN A 131 -6.96 -4.10 5.37
N ARG A 132 -5.87 -3.57 4.80
CA ARG A 132 -5.30 -2.25 5.15
C ARG A 132 -6.27 -1.08 5.00
N PHE A 133 -7.07 -1.05 3.93
CA PHE A 133 -8.00 0.05 3.69
C PHE A 133 -9.21 0.00 4.61
N ALA A 134 -9.77 -1.19 4.85
CA ALA A 134 -10.86 -1.37 5.81
C ALA A 134 -10.42 -1.00 7.24
N ALA A 135 -9.20 -1.36 7.66
CA ALA A 135 -8.64 -0.99 8.95
C ALA A 135 -8.45 0.53 9.08
N LEU A 136 -8.03 1.22 8.00
CA LEU A 136 -7.93 2.68 7.99
C LEU A 136 -9.31 3.33 8.09
N GLN A 137 -10.28 2.89 7.30
CA GLN A 137 -11.65 3.44 7.27
C GLN A 137 -12.37 3.25 8.61
N SER A 138 -12.25 2.08 9.23
CA SER A 138 -12.90 1.76 10.50
C SER A 138 -12.29 2.47 11.70
N GLY A 139 -11.11 3.13 11.55
CA GLY A 139 -10.38 3.73 12.66
C GLY A 139 -9.62 2.73 13.53
N GLU A 140 -9.45 1.49 13.08
CA GLU A 140 -8.58 0.51 13.74
C GLU A 140 -7.13 1.00 13.77
N ILE A 141 -6.72 1.74 12.74
CA ILE A 141 -5.42 2.42 12.65
C ILE A 141 -5.60 3.93 12.44
N ASP A 142 -4.66 4.72 12.93
CA ASP A 142 -4.65 6.17 12.75
C ASP A 142 -4.03 6.57 11.39
N VAL A 143 -3.03 5.82 10.97
CA VAL A 143 -2.28 6.02 9.72
C VAL A 143 -1.88 4.68 9.13
N LEU A 144 -1.88 4.60 7.81
CA LEU A 144 -1.40 3.44 7.06
C LEU A 144 -0.04 3.77 6.44
N ILE A 145 1.04 3.09 6.88
CA ILE A 145 2.39 3.20 6.31
C ILE A 145 2.89 1.78 6.02
N ARG A 146 2.58 1.30 4.80
CA ARG A 146 2.71 -0.12 4.46
C ARG A 146 2.97 -0.28 2.96
N ASN A 147 4.08 0.23 2.45
CA ASN A 147 4.42 0.13 1.01
C ASN A 147 3.14 0.20 0.14
N THR A 148 2.33 1.25 0.36
CA THR A 148 1.02 1.40 -0.28
C THR A 148 1.13 2.37 -1.44
N THR A 149 0.83 1.88 -2.65
CA THR A 149 0.87 2.67 -3.87
C THR A 149 -0.26 3.67 -3.92
N TRP A 150 0.07 4.92 -4.18
CA TRP A 150 -0.89 5.99 -4.45
C TRP A 150 -1.49 5.79 -5.85
N THR A 151 -2.79 5.57 -5.90
CA THR A 151 -3.57 5.51 -7.15
C THR A 151 -4.83 6.35 -7.00
N LEU A 152 -5.40 6.78 -8.13
CA LEU A 152 -6.65 7.55 -8.13
C LEU A 152 -7.76 6.81 -7.34
N THR A 153 -7.98 5.54 -7.63
CA THR A 153 -9.02 4.74 -6.97
C THR A 153 -8.78 4.64 -5.46
N ARG A 154 -7.53 4.43 -5.03
CA ARG A 154 -7.23 4.34 -3.60
C ARG A 154 -7.42 5.66 -2.87
N ASP A 155 -7.08 6.75 -3.54
CA ASP A 155 -7.21 8.11 -3.00
C ASP A 155 -8.67 8.58 -2.92
N THR A 156 -9.53 8.13 -3.84
CA THR A 156 -10.93 8.56 -3.89
C THR A 156 -11.91 7.56 -3.24
N ASP A 157 -11.78 6.26 -3.55
CA ASP A 157 -12.81 5.28 -3.21
C ASP A 157 -12.54 4.57 -1.88
N ASN A 158 -11.27 4.55 -1.42
CA ASN A 158 -10.90 3.86 -0.19
C ASN A 158 -10.92 4.76 1.06
N GLY A 159 -11.59 5.90 1.00
CA GLY A 159 -11.90 6.74 2.16
C GLY A 159 -10.70 7.39 2.85
N GLY A 160 -9.61 7.63 2.13
CA GLY A 160 -8.42 8.27 2.68
C GLY A 160 -7.55 8.95 1.64
N ASN A 161 -6.73 9.89 2.09
CA ASN A 161 -5.79 10.67 1.29
C ASN A 161 -4.37 10.16 1.47
N PHE A 162 -3.62 10.05 0.36
CA PHE A 162 -2.17 9.94 0.42
C PHE A 162 -1.56 11.31 0.73
N VAL A 163 -0.59 11.36 1.62
CA VAL A 163 -0.04 12.64 2.10
C VAL A 163 1.23 13.06 1.34
N ALA A 164 2.06 12.11 0.96
CA ALA A 164 3.29 12.32 0.19
C ALA A 164 3.79 10.97 -0.34
N THR A 165 4.63 10.99 -1.38
CA THR A 165 5.38 9.81 -1.82
C THR A 165 6.67 9.72 -1.00
N THR A 166 6.82 8.64 -0.22
CA THR A 166 8.04 8.36 0.54
C THR A 166 9.02 7.50 -0.25
N PHE A 167 8.54 6.70 -1.20
CA PHE A 167 9.37 5.85 -2.03
C PHE A 167 8.77 5.70 -3.44
N TYR A 168 9.52 6.05 -4.47
CA TYR A 168 9.15 5.85 -5.87
C TYR A 168 9.66 4.49 -6.34
N ASP A 169 8.73 3.63 -6.75
CA ASP A 169 9.01 2.26 -7.20
C ASP A 169 8.34 1.97 -8.55
N GLY A 170 8.47 0.76 -8.99
CA GLY A 170 7.80 0.18 -10.14
C GLY A 170 7.65 -1.33 -9.96
N GLN A 171 6.64 -1.92 -10.58
CA GLN A 171 6.46 -3.36 -10.57
C GLN A 171 7.50 -4.06 -11.42
N GLY A 172 8.06 -5.16 -10.90
CA GLY A 172 8.98 -6.05 -11.60
C GLY A 172 8.51 -7.50 -11.61
N ILE A 173 9.32 -8.34 -12.21
CA ILE A 173 9.16 -9.81 -12.20
C ILE A 173 10.48 -10.44 -11.81
N MET A 174 10.42 -11.47 -10.97
CA MET A 174 11.55 -12.31 -10.61
C MET A 174 11.28 -13.74 -11.08
N VAL A 175 12.33 -14.37 -11.62
CA VAL A 175 12.30 -15.72 -12.17
C VAL A 175 13.51 -16.52 -11.70
N PRO A 176 13.47 -17.86 -11.73
CA PRO A 176 14.66 -18.68 -11.57
C PRO A 176 15.66 -18.38 -12.71
N LYS A 177 16.95 -18.33 -12.37
CA LYS A 177 18.03 -17.98 -13.31
C LYS A 177 18.17 -18.98 -14.45
N ASP A 178 17.93 -20.26 -14.18
CA ASP A 178 17.98 -21.36 -15.13
C ASP A 178 16.75 -21.44 -16.05
N ALA A 179 15.69 -20.71 -15.76
CA ALA A 179 14.51 -20.64 -16.63
C ALA A 179 14.77 -19.94 -17.97
N ASN A 180 15.88 -19.19 -18.10
CA ASN A 180 16.26 -18.45 -19.31
C ASN A 180 15.19 -17.46 -19.80
N ILE A 181 14.37 -16.91 -18.89
CA ILE A 181 13.35 -15.89 -19.15
C ILE A 181 14.04 -14.53 -19.11
N THR A 182 13.90 -13.73 -20.15
CA THR A 182 14.57 -12.42 -20.26
C THR A 182 13.61 -11.26 -20.54
N LYS A 183 12.42 -11.54 -21.04
CA LYS A 183 11.38 -10.57 -21.39
C LYS A 183 10.00 -11.10 -21.04
N LEU A 184 9.02 -10.22 -21.05
CA LEU A 184 7.65 -10.55 -20.62
C LEU A 184 6.99 -11.62 -21.52
N GLU A 185 7.29 -11.61 -22.82
CA GLU A 185 6.76 -12.56 -23.79
C GLU A 185 7.21 -14.00 -23.53
N ASP A 186 8.35 -14.19 -22.88
CA ASP A 186 8.87 -15.52 -22.51
C ASP A 186 8.01 -16.19 -21.42
N LEU A 187 7.14 -15.43 -20.75
CA LEU A 187 6.20 -15.90 -19.73
C LEU A 187 4.88 -16.41 -20.32
N ASN A 188 4.77 -16.57 -21.64
CA ASN A 188 3.54 -17.11 -22.25
C ASN A 188 3.31 -18.56 -21.81
N GLY A 189 2.16 -18.81 -21.19
CA GLY A 189 1.81 -20.10 -20.57
C GLY A 189 2.30 -20.30 -19.14
N ALA A 190 3.07 -19.36 -18.58
CA ALA A 190 3.65 -19.47 -17.24
C ALA A 190 2.60 -19.31 -16.12
N THR A 191 2.89 -19.91 -14.98
CA THR A 191 2.20 -19.63 -13.71
C THR A 191 2.96 -18.56 -12.97
N ILE A 192 2.28 -17.46 -12.59
CA ILE A 192 2.90 -16.30 -11.93
C ILE A 192 2.29 -16.10 -10.56
N CYS A 193 3.13 -16.18 -9.52
CA CYS A 193 2.75 -15.89 -8.14
C CYS A 193 2.58 -14.38 -7.95
N VAL A 194 1.47 -13.97 -7.33
CA VAL A 194 1.17 -12.56 -7.02
C VAL A 194 0.36 -12.45 -5.74
N GLN A 195 0.53 -11.37 -4.99
CA GLN A 195 -0.27 -11.11 -3.79
C GLN A 195 -1.61 -10.47 -4.16
N LYS A 196 -2.70 -11.01 -3.63
CA LYS A 196 -4.08 -10.53 -3.78
C LYS A 196 -4.29 -9.13 -3.19
N GLY A 197 -5.18 -8.33 -3.80
CA GLY A 197 -5.53 -6.99 -3.33
C GLY A 197 -4.44 -5.93 -3.57
N THR A 198 -3.54 -6.19 -4.51
CA THR A 198 -2.43 -5.30 -4.85
C THR A 198 -2.61 -4.63 -6.21
N THR A 199 -1.95 -3.48 -6.42
CA THR A 199 -1.79 -2.88 -7.75
C THR A 199 -1.07 -3.82 -8.69
N THR A 200 -0.12 -4.59 -8.18
CA THR A 200 0.71 -5.51 -8.98
C THR A 200 -0.09 -6.70 -9.52
N GLU A 201 -1.15 -7.14 -8.84
CA GLU A 201 -2.11 -8.11 -9.38
C GLU A 201 -2.87 -7.53 -10.58
N LEU A 202 -3.40 -6.30 -10.46
CA LEU A 202 -4.13 -5.62 -11.53
C LEU A 202 -3.24 -5.29 -12.72
N ASN A 203 -2.07 -4.69 -12.46
CA ASN A 203 -1.12 -4.35 -13.51
C ASN A 203 -0.61 -5.58 -14.26
N LEU A 204 -0.39 -6.71 -13.57
CA LEU A 204 -0.01 -7.96 -14.24
C LEU A 204 -1.06 -8.35 -15.27
N ALA A 205 -2.34 -8.36 -14.88
CA ALA A 205 -3.44 -8.70 -15.77
C ALA A 205 -3.50 -7.77 -17.00
N ASP A 206 -3.40 -6.46 -16.77
CA ASP A 206 -3.42 -5.44 -17.82
C ASP A 206 -2.23 -5.60 -18.79
N GLN A 207 -1.02 -5.79 -18.27
CA GLN A 207 0.20 -5.87 -19.08
C GLN A 207 0.25 -7.16 -19.92
N MET A 208 -0.23 -8.29 -19.37
CA MET A 208 -0.33 -9.55 -20.09
C MET A 208 -1.40 -9.48 -21.18
N ALA A 209 -2.59 -8.95 -20.87
CA ALA A 209 -3.67 -8.77 -21.84
C ALA A 209 -3.27 -7.84 -22.98
N ALA A 210 -2.63 -6.72 -22.70
CA ALA A 210 -2.18 -5.76 -23.71
C ALA A 210 -1.18 -6.35 -24.72
N ARG A 211 -0.46 -7.42 -24.34
CA ARG A 211 0.53 -8.11 -25.19
C ARG A 211 0.03 -9.45 -25.75
N GLY A 212 -1.20 -9.84 -25.40
CA GLY A 212 -1.75 -11.13 -25.81
C GLY A 212 -1.03 -12.34 -25.17
N ILE A 213 -0.36 -12.13 -24.03
CA ILE A 213 0.36 -13.18 -23.30
C ILE A 213 -0.64 -13.96 -22.45
N GLN A 214 -0.72 -15.27 -22.64
CA GLN A 214 -1.51 -16.15 -21.78
C GLN A 214 -0.68 -16.56 -20.57
N TYR A 215 -1.27 -16.51 -19.38
CA TYR A 215 -0.62 -16.92 -18.12
C TYR A 215 -1.64 -17.41 -17.13
N THR A 216 -1.20 -18.07 -16.07
CA THR A 216 -2.04 -18.50 -14.95
C THR A 216 -1.65 -17.71 -13.72
N PRO A 217 -2.51 -16.81 -13.19
CA PRO A 217 -2.23 -16.13 -11.93
C PRO A 217 -2.40 -17.12 -10.75
N ALA A 218 -1.38 -17.21 -9.89
CA ALA A 218 -1.47 -17.88 -8.59
C ALA A 218 -1.47 -16.84 -7.50
N THR A 219 -2.64 -16.58 -6.89
CA THR A 219 -2.85 -15.50 -5.93
C THR A 219 -2.75 -16.01 -4.50
N PHE A 220 -2.10 -15.23 -3.62
CA PHE A 220 -1.88 -15.52 -2.21
C PHE A 220 -2.25 -14.31 -1.34
N GLU A 221 -2.65 -14.57 -0.10
CA GLU A 221 -3.11 -13.53 0.84
C GLU A 221 -1.99 -12.59 1.28
N ASP A 222 -0.75 -13.10 1.42
CA ASP A 222 0.38 -12.34 1.95
C ASP A 222 1.70 -12.64 1.23
N ALA A 223 2.74 -11.88 1.58
CA ALA A 223 4.05 -12.03 0.94
C ALA A 223 4.71 -13.37 1.28
N ASN A 224 4.53 -13.92 2.48
CA ASN A 224 5.11 -15.20 2.84
C ASN A 224 4.52 -16.34 2.01
N GLY A 225 3.20 -16.38 1.84
CA GLY A 225 2.52 -17.34 0.96
C GLY A 225 2.96 -17.20 -0.50
N THR A 226 3.04 -15.95 -0.99
CA THR A 226 3.44 -15.66 -2.38
C THR A 226 4.85 -16.15 -2.69
N PHE A 227 5.82 -15.75 -1.86
CA PHE A 227 7.22 -16.10 -2.08
C PHE A 227 7.56 -17.52 -1.64
N GLY A 228 6.84 -18.09 -0.67
CA GLY A 228 6.93 -19.50 -0.31
C GLY A 228 6.52 -20.42 -1.47
N ALA A 229 5.39 -20.12 -2.11
CA ALA A 229 4.92 -20.87 -3.28
C ALA A 229 5.91 -20.78 -4.46
N TYR A 230 6.47 -19.61 -4.70
CA TYR A 230 7.51 -19.41 -5.71
C TYR A 230 8.78 -20.22 -5.38
N ALA A 231 9.28 -20.15 -4.15
CA ALA A 231 10.47 -20.90 -3.72
C ALA A 231 10.30 -22.41 -3.78
N GLU A 232 9.07 -22.90 -3.61
CA GLU A 232 8.70 -24.33 -3.76
C GLU A 232 8.54 -24.76 -5.23
N GLY A 233 8.74 -23.86 -6.20
CA GLY A 233 8.59 -24.13 -7.63
C GLY A 233 7.14 -24.32 -8.10
N ARG A 234 6.15 -23.82 -7.32
CA ARG A 234 4.74 -23.83 -7.72
C ARG A 234 4.39 -22.75 -8.75
N CYS A 235 5.28 -21.79 -8.93
CA CYS A 235 5.16 -20.73 -9.92
C CYS A 235 6.48 -20.58 -10.68
N ASP A 236 6.37 -20.32 -11.98
CA ASP A 236 7.51 -20.06 -12.87
C ASP A 236 8.11 -18.66 -12.63
N ALA A 237 7.29 -17.74 -12.14
CA ALA A 237 7.68 -16.37 -11.83
C ALA A 237 6.93 -15.83 -10.60
N VAL A 238 7.45 -14.76 -10.00
CA VAL A 238 6.77 -13.99 -8.97
C VAL A 238 6.86 -12.50 -9.29
N THR A 239 5.79 -11.76 -9.01
CA THR A 239 5.71 -10.33 -9.27
C THR A 239 5.27 -9.54 -8.04
N THR A 240 5.90 -8.41 -7.83
CA THR A 240 5.55 -7.32 -6.90
C THR A 240 6.38 -6.09 -7.25
N ASP A 241 6.38 -5.06 -6.41
CA ASP A 241 7.28 -3.91 -6.51
C ASP A 241 8.74 -4.37 -6.61
N LYS A 242 9.58 -3.71 -7.42
CA LYS A 242 11.00 -4.08 -7.58
C LYS A 242 11.74 -4.08 -6.25
N SER A 243 11.48 -3.09 -5.40
CA SER A 243 12.07 -3.05 -4.05
C SER A 243 11.61 -4.24 -3.21
N GLY A 244 10.35 -4.65 -3.33
CA GLY A 244 9.81 -5.84 -2.69
C GLY A 244 10.45 -7.13 -3.21
N LEU A 245 10.71 -7.24 -4.51
CA LEU A 245 11.45 -8.38 -5.10
C LEU A 245 12.87 -8.46 -4.54
N VAL A 246 13.61 -7.35 -4.50
CA VAL A 246 14.96 -7.30 -3.92
C VAL A 246 14.93 -7.71 -2.46
N SER A 247 14.01 -7.14 -1.69
CA SER A 247 13.80 -7.41 -0.28
C SER A 247 13.55 -8.91 -0.03
N ARG A 248 12.58 -9.47 -0.73
CA ARG A 248 12.19 -10.88 -0.54
C ARG A 248 13.24 -11.85 -1.07
N ARG A 249 13.91 -11.53 -2.18
CA ARG A 249 15.05 -12.33 -2.69
C ARG A 249 16.14 -12.49 -1.63
N SER A 250 16.44 -11.44 -0.86
CA SER A 250 17.51 -11.47 0.14
C SER A 250 17.30 -12.49 1.27
N VAL A 251 16.10 -13.02 1.41
CA VAL A 251 15.73 -14.02 2.42
C VAL A 251 15.24 -15.35 1.82
N LEU A 252 15.28 -15.50 0.48
CA LEU A 252 15.01 -16.79 -0.16
C LEU A 252 16.19 -17.76 0.07
N PRO A 253 15.92 -19.08 0.03
CA PRO A 253 17.01 -20.05 -0.18
C PRO A 253 17.74 -19.70 -1.49
N ASN A 254 19.08 -19.65 -1.46
CA ASN A 254 19.93 -19.37 -2.63
C ASN A 254 19.51 -18.11 -3.41
N PRO A 255 19.64 -16.90 -2.83
CA PRO A 255 19.20 -15.65 -3.49
C PRO A 255 19.78 -15.43 -4.90
N ASP A 256 20.98 -15.96 -5.16
CA ASP A 256 21.70 -15.81 -6.44
C ASP A 256 21.15 -16.70 -7.56
N ASP A 257 20.29 -17.66 -7.25
CA ASP A 257 19.59 -18.50 -8.22
C ASP A 257 18.34 -17.79 -8.81
N HIS A 258 18.05 -16.57 -8.40
CA HIS A 258 16.91 -15.78 -8.84
C HIS A 258 17.32 -14.48 -9.51
N VAL A 259 16.68 -14.15 -10.63
CA VAL A 259 16.93 -12.92 -11.39
C VAL A 259 15.67 -12.04 -11.39
N ILE A 260 15.83 -10.77 -11.04
CA ILE A 260 14.82 -9.74 -11.26
C ILE A 260 15.05 -9.20 -12.67
N LEU A 261 14.05 -9.33 -13.53
CA LEU A 261 14.14 -8.90 -14.92
C LEU A 261 14.29 -7.37 -15.01
N ASP A 262 15.04 -6.91 -15.99
CA ASP A 262 15.18 -5.46 -16.26
C ASP A 262 13.97 -4.92 -17.04
N ILE A 263 12.79 -5.10 -16.47
CA ILE A 263 11.51 -4.58 -16.98
C ILE A 263 10.79 -3.83 -15.86
N THR A 264 9.98 -2.85 -16.23
CA THR A 264 9.11 -2.12 -15.29
C THR A 264 7.69 -2.10 -15.86
N LEU A 265 6.75 -2.69 -15.14
CA LEU A 265 5.37 -2.87 -15.60
C LEU A 265 4.46 -1.71 -15.22
N SER A 266 4.80 -0.96 -14.17
CA SER A 266 3.98 0.14 -13.65
C SER A 266 4.80 1.19 -12.93
N LYS A 267 4.15 2.29 -12.58
CA LYS A 267 4.64 3.28 -11.59
C LYS A 267 4.00 2.95 -10.24
N GLU A 268 4.82 2.83 -9.21
CA GLU A 268 4.38 2.54 -7.85
C GLU A 268 4.90 3.62 -6.88
N PRO A 269 4.26 4.82 -6.83
CA PRO A 269 4.59 5.83 -5.81
C PRO A 269 4.01 5.37 -4.46
N LEU A 270 4.88 4.96 -3.54
CA LEU A 270 4.50 4.45 -2.23
C LEU A 270 4.45 5.60 -1.21
N GLY A 271 3.46 5.59 -0.34
CA GLY A 271 3.37 6.64 0.67
C GLY A 271 2.37 6.37 1.79
N PRO A 272 2.45 7.17 2.87
CA PRO A 272 1.48 7.13 3.96
C PRO A 272 0.09 7.58 3.51
N MET A 273 -0.94 6.95 4.10
CA MET A 273 -2.34 7.28 3.86
C MET A 273 -3.07 7.52 5.19
N VAL A 274 -3.91 8.55 5.22
CA VAL A 274 -4.76 8.91 6.36
C VAL A 274 -6.22 8.90 5.95
N ARG A 275 -7.16 8.79 6.92
CA ARG A 275 -8.60 8.91 6.64
C ARG A 275 -8.95 10.30 6.12
N HIS A 276 -9.98 10.38 5.29
CA HIS A 276 -10.60 11.65 4.90
C HIS A 276 -11.20 12.37 6.12
N GLY A 277 -11.28 13.70 6.05
CA GLY A 277 -12.07 14.53 6.95
C GLY A 277 -11.35 15.07 8.17
N ASP A 278 -10.02 14.86 8.31
CA ASP A 278 -9.19 15.50 9.31
C ASP A 278 -7.94 16.11 8.67
N ASP A 279 -8.08 17.34 8.19
CA ASP A 279 -7.02 18.06 7.50
C ASP A 279 -5.81 18.34 8.42
N GLN A 280 -6.03 18.53 9.72
CA GLN A 280 -4.91 18.69 10.66
C GLN A 280 -4.07 17.41 10.74
N TRP A 281 -4.73 16.24 10.77
CA TRP A 281 -4.01 14.97 10.79
C TRP A 281 -3.26 14.72 9.48
N PHE A 282 -3.89 15.06 8.36
CA PHE A 282 -3.24 15.05 7.05
C PHE A 282 -1.97 15.91 7.05
N ASP A 283 -2.06 17.15 7.50
CA ASP A 283 -0.92 18.07 7.56
C ASP A 283 0.19 17.55 8.49
N ILE A 284 -0.15 16.98 9.65
CA ILE A 284 0.85 16.42 10.58
C ILE A 284 1.63 15.29 9.93
N VAL A 285 0.95 14.35 9.27
CA VAL A 285 1.60 13.21 8.63
C VAL A 285 2.44 13.68 7.44
N GLN A 286 1.91 14.59 6.63
CA GLN A 286 2.59 15.16 5.46
C GLN A 286 3.87 15.91 5.87
N TRP A 287 3.76 16.83 6.83
CA TRP A 287 4.90 17.62 7.26
C TRP A 287 5.93 16.78 8.03
N THR A 288 5.52 15.70 8.70
CA THR A 288 6.47 14.73 9.27
C THR A 288 7.35 14.10 8.19
N VAL A 289 6.78 13.75 7.02
CA VAL A 289 7.57 13.27 5.88
C VAL A 289 8.48 14.38 5.34
N PHE A 290 7.94 15.57 5.10
CA PHE A 290 8.71 16.69 4.52
C PHE A 290 9.83 17.19 5.42
N VAL A 291 9.70 17.08 6.74
CA VAL A 291 10.82 17.38 7.67
C VAL A 291 12.02 16.51 7.36
N THR A 292 11.83 15.22 7.06
CA THR A 292 12.95 14.33 6.76
C THR A 292 13.66 14.71 5.45
N PHE A 293 12.90 15.15 4.43
CA PHE A 293 13.46 15.63 3.16
C PHE A 293 14.18 16.96 3.34
N ALA A 294 13.56 17.91 4.03
CA ALA A 294 14.16 19.23 4.28
C ALA A 294 15.41 19.13 5.15
N ALA A 295 15.42 18.25 6.15
CA ALA A 295 16.61 18.01 6.96
C ALA A 295 17.77 17.46 6.12
N GLU A 296 17.52 16.53 5.20
CA GLU A 296 18.55 16.06 4.27
C GLU A 296 19.04 17.18 3.36
N GLU A 297 18.13 17.98 2.78
CA GLU A 297 18.44 19.11 1.90
C GLU A 297 19.34 20.15 2.61
N PHE A 298 19.08 20.40 3.89
CA PHE A 298 19.85 21.35 4.69
C PHE A 298 21.13 20.74 5.30
N GLY A 299 21.37 19.44 5.13
CA GLY A 299 22.51 18.74 5.72
C GLY A 299 22.40 18.53 7.23
N ILE A 300 21.16 18.47 7.74
CA ILE A 300 20.88 18.25 9.17
C ILE A 300 20.66 16.76 9.39
N THR A 301 21.38 16.19 10.35
CA THR A 301 21.36 14.77 10.71
C THR A 301 20.98 14.59 12.18
N SER A 302 20.69 13.35 12.58
CA SER A 302 20.49 13.00 13.99
C SER A 302 21.68 13.35 14.88
N GLU A 303 22.89 13.35 14.32
CA GLU A 303 24.13 13.64 15.07
C GLU A 303 24.40 15.14 15.20
N ASN A 304 24.02 15.96 14.19
CA ASN A 304 24.38 17.39 14.16
C ASN A 304 23.24 18.34 14.47
N VAL A 305 22.02 17.87 14.70
CA VAL A 305 20.82 18.71 14.90
C VAL A 305 20.99 19.70 16.09
N ASP A 306 21.58 19.28 17.20
CA ASP A 306 21.82 20.17 18.35
C ASP A 306 22.80 21.30 18.01
N LYS A 307 23.84 20.99 17.24
CA LYS A 307 24.75 22.01 16.72
C LYS A 307 24.06 22.96 15.75
N ALA A 308 23.22 22.42 14.86
CA ALA A 308 22.45 23.24 13.91
C ALA A 308 21.48 24.20 14.62
N ILE A 309 20.83 23.77 15.71
CA ILE A 309 19.97 24.67 16.54
C ILE A 309 20.79 25.85 17.08
N ALA A 310 22.00 25.59 17.56
CA ALA A 310 22.83 26.61 18.21
C ALA A 310 23.53 27.56 17.21
N GLU A 311 23.99 27.04 16.08
CA GLU A 311 24.95 27.74 15.21
C GLU A 311 24.40 28.11 13.83
N ASP A 312 23.33 27.43 13.33
CA ASP A 312 22.83 27.68 11.99
C ASP A 312 22.10 29.04 11.91
N THR A 313 22.54 29.87 10.98
CA THR A 313 21.99 31.22 10.80
C THR A 313 20.93 31.33 9.70
N ARG A 314 20.74 30.27 8.90
CA ARG A 314 19.75 30.24 7.81
C ARG A 314 18.33 30.34 8.38
N PRO A 315 17.51 31.31 7.90
CA PRO A 315 16.17 31.50 8.46
C PRO A 315 15.23 30.29 8.30
N GLU A 316 15.34 29.55 7.18
CA GLU A 316 14.57 28.34 6.94
C GLU A 316 14.92 27.20 7.90
N VAL A 317 16.22 27.06 8.23
CA VAL A 317 16.69 26.08 9.23
C VAL A 317 16.20 26.45 10.63
N LYS A 318 16.27 27.73 11.00
CA LYS A 318 15.73 28.20 12.28
C LYS A 318 14.24 27.92 12.42
N ARG A 319 13.46 28.10 11.35
CA ARG A 319 12.03 27.78 11.37
C ARG A 319 11.79 26.27 11.48
N LEU A 320 12.53 25.47 10.70
CA LEU A 320 12.46 24.01 10.78
C LEU A 320 12.75 23.50 12.18
N LEU A 321 13.82 23.99 12.81
CA LEU A 321 14.29 23.52 14.12
C LEU A 321 13.63 24.24 15.31
N GLY A 322 12.61 25.08 15.09
CA GLY A 322 11.94 25.82 16.16
C GLY A 322 12.83 26.88 16.85
N ALA A 323 13.95 27.25 16.23
CA ALA A 323 14.87 28.26 16.76
C ALA A 323 14.50 29.69 16.34
N ASP A 324 13.46 29.90 15.54
CA ASP A 324 12.91 31.20 15.21
C ASP A 324 12.01 31.64 16.37
N GLU A 325 12.36 32.79 17.02
CA GLU A 325 11.59 33.30 18.16
C GLU A 325 10.23 33.89 17.76
N LYS A 326 10.07 34.27 16.47
CA LYS A 326 8.88 34.94 15.97
C LYS A 326 7.81 33.97 15.47
N VAL A 327 8.18 32.73 15.20
CA VAL A 327 7.29 31.75 14.56
C VAL A 327 7.39 30.40 15.26
N ASP A 328 6.25 29.89 15.69
CA ASP A 328 6.09 28.51 16.17
C ASP A 328 5.35 27.69 15.12
N MET A 329 6.13 26.90 14.35
CA MET A 329 5.57 26.02 13.32
C MET A 329 4.88 24.80 13.92
N GLY A 330 5.32 24.33 15.08
CA GLY A 330 4.67 23.22 15.80
C GLY A 330 3.25 23.59 16.24
N ALA A 331 3.07 24.79 16.77
CA ALA A 331 1.74 25.27 17.21
C ALA A 331 0.72 25.28 16.07
N LYS A 332 1.13 25.54 14.81
CA LYS A 332 0.25 25.47 13.62
C LYS A 332 -0.30 24.08 13.37
N LEU A 333 0.46 23.05 13.74
CA LEU A 333 0.10 21.63 13.63
C LEU A 333 -0.55 21.09 14.93
N GLY A 334 -0.62 21.89 16.00
CA GLY A 334 -1.04 21.42 17.33
C GLY A 334 0.00 20.53 18.03
N LEU A 335 1.27 20.67 17.63
CA LEU A 335 2.43 19.95 18.17
C LEU A 335 3.32 20.89 19.01
N SER A 336 4.34 20.33 19.67
CA SER A 336 5.36 21.13 20.37
C SER A 336 6.21 21.92 19.38
N LYS A 337 6.83 23.01 19.86
CA LYS A 337 7.78 23.80 19.07
C LYS A 337 8.94 22.96 18.52
N ASP A 338 9.35 21.94 19.25
CA ASP A 338 10.49 21.07 18.96
C ASP A 338 10.12 19.85 18.12
N TRP A 339 8.91 19.76 17.59
CA TRP A 339 8.40 18.56 16.90
C TRP A 339 9.33 18.05 15.79
N ALA A 340 9.88 18.94 14.97
CA ALA A 340 10.81 18.57 13.89
C ALA A 340 12.18 18.12 14.42
N VAL A 341 12.66 18.76 15.49
CA VAL A 341 13.89 18.32 16.21
C VAL A 341 13.70 16.93 16.77
N ASN A 342 12.55 16.65 17.36
CA ASN A 342 12.22 15.35 17.91
C ASN A 342 12.23 14.26 16.83
N ILE A 343 11.70 14.55 15.64
CA ILE A 343 11.77 13.65 14.47
C ILE A 343 13.23 13.36 14.11
N ILE A 344 14.01 14.43 13.87
CA ILE A 344 15.41 14.30 13.40
C ILE A 344 16.27 13.55 14.41
N LYS A 345 16.14 13.84 15.72
CA LYS A 345 16.85 13.10 16.77
C LYS A 345 16.48 11.63 16.82
N ALA A 346 15.21 11.32 16.61
CA ALA A 346 14.68 9.97 16.78
C ALA A 346 15.00 9.04 15.59
N VAL A 347 14.86 9.54 14.36
CA VAL A 347 14.95 8.72 13.15
C VAL A 347 15.98 9.24 12.14
N GLY A 348 16.49 10.45 12.33
CA GLY A 348 17.38 11.11 11.36
C GLY A 348 16.61 11.79 10.21
N ASN A 349 17.37 12.25 9.21
CA ASN A 349 16.83 12.73 7.96
C ASN A 349 16.47 11.56 7.01
N TYR A 350 15.94 11.86 5.81
CA TYR A 350 15.54 10.81 4.88
C TYR A 350 16.72 9.92 4.43
N ALA A 351 17.91 10.47 4.22
CA ALA A 351 19.07 9.67 3.87
C ALA A 351 19.43 8.68 4.98
N GLU A 352 19.41 9.10 6.25
CA GLU A 352 19.68 8.24 7.39
C GLU A 352 18.63 7.12 7.52
N ILE A 353 17.33 7.44 7.31
CA ILE A 353 16.26 6.45 7.28
C ILE A 353 16.47 5.47 6.13
N TYR A 354 16.79 5.96 4.94
CA TYR A 354 17.04 5.14 3.75
C TYR A 354 18.23 4.21 3.95
N ASP A 355 19.38 4.76 4.32
CA ASP A 355 20.63 4.02 4.42
C ASP A 355 20.60 2.92 5.49
N ARG A 356 19.92 3.20 6.60
CA ARG A 356 19.76 2.22 7.69
C ARG A 356 18.92 1.02 7.28
N ASN A 357 17.90 1.21 6.42
CA ASN A 357 16.93 0.18 6.09
C ASN A 357 17.12 -0.45 4.71
N LEU A 358 17.56 0.33 3.72
CA LEU A 358 17.61 -0.05 2.32
C LEU A 358 18.98 0.19 1.68
N GLY A 359 19.86 0.92 2.35
CA GLY A 359 21.15 1.37 1.83
C GLY A 359 22.17 0.27 1.61
N PRO A 360 23.36 0.63 1.11
CA PRO A 360 24.36 -0.31 0.59
C PRO A 360 24.91 -1.30 1.65
N ASN A 361 24.79 -0.96 2.93
CA ASN A 361 25.23 -1.82 4.03
C ASN A 361 24.15 -2.77 4.55
N THR A 362 22.98 -2.80 3.91
CA THR A 362 21.88 -3.71 4.24
C THR A 362 21.87 -4.93 3.31
N LYS A 363 21.12 -5.96 3.70
CA LYS A 363 20.93 -7.14 2.83
C LYS A 363 20.18 -6.83 1.53
N THR A 364 19.40 -5.75 1.51
CA THR A 364 18.63 -5.31 0.34
C THR A 364 19.48 -4.48 -0.61
N ALA A 365 20.33 -3.62 -0.10
CA ALA A 365 21.28 -2.78 -0.86
C ALA A 365 20.64 -2.11 -2.10
N ILE A 366 19.49 -1.44 -1.92
CA ILE A 366 18.75 -0.80 -3.01
C ILE A 366 19.40 0.57 -3.30
N PRO A 367 19.81 0.84 -4.55
CA PRO A 367 20.29 2.18 -4.92
C PRO A 367 19.16 3.22 -4.82
N ARG A 368 19.45 4.42 -4.34
CA ARG A 368 18.45 5.48 -4.20
C ARG A 368 17.79 5.87 -5.53
N GLY A 369 18.55 5.96 -6.64
CA GLY A 369 18.03 6.31 -7.94
C GLY A 369 17.17 7.58 -7.89
N ILE A 370 15.92 7.49 -8.35
CA ILE A 370 14.95 8.60 -8.30
C ILE A 370 14.47 8.94 -6.87
N ASN A 371 14.80 8.12 -5.87
CA ASN A 371 14.55 8.39 -4.45
C ASN A 371 15.62 9.30 -3.81
N ASN A 372 16.36 10.04 -4.62
CA ASN A 372 17.23 11.13 -4.19
C ASN A 372 16.45 12.45 -4.12
N LEU A 373 17.04 13.43 -3.42
CA LEU A 373 16.58 14.82 -3.47
C LEU A 373 16.60 15.35 -4.90
N TYR A 374 15.72 16.29 -5.23
CA TYR A 374 15.68 16.98 -6.51
C TYR A 374 17.02 17.65 -6.87
N THR A 375 17.78 18.13 -5.87
CA THR A 375 19.12 18.69 -6.04
C THR A 375 20.15 17.66 -6.50
N ASN A 376 19.87 16.38 -6.31
CA ASN A 376 20.72 15.24 -6.70
C ASN A 376 20.10 14.42 -7.85
N GLY A 377 19.18 15.02 -8.61
CA GLY A 377 18.55 14.40 -9.77
C GLY A 377 17.42 13.41 -9.45
N GLY A 378 16.93 13.41 -8.20
CA GLY A 378 15.78 12.60 -7.78
C GLY A 378 14.46 13.34 -7.81
N LEU A 379 13.43 12.74 -7.18
CA LEU A 379 12.06 13.26 -7.13
C LEU A 379 11.65 13.75 -5.73
N LEU A 380 12.51 13.63 -4.72
CA LEU A 380 12.16 14.09 -3.38
C LEU A 380 12.27 15.61 -3.30
N TYR A 381 11.15 16.24 -2.98
CA TYR A 381 11.01 17.69 -2.91
C TYR A 381 10.09 18.04 -1.74
N ALA A 382 10.58 18.81 -0.77
CA ALA A 382 9.77 19.34 0.31
C ALA A 382 9.36 20.79 0.02
N PRO A 383 8.09 21.17 0.28
CA PRO A 383 7.69 22.58 0.25
C PRO A 383 8.44 23.39 1.30
N PRO A 384 8.65 24.71 1.08
CA PRO A 384 9.35 25.56 2.05
C PRO A 384 8.61 25.67 3.38
N ILE A 385 9.34 25.60 4.49
CA ILE A 385 8.80 25.80 5.85
C ILE A 385 8.78 27.30 6.15
N ARG A 386 7.57 27.90 6.02
CA ARG A 386 7.37 29.36 6.18
C ARG A 386 6.13 29.70 6.99
#